data_0b6048b735ec894666152956a4610cec
#
_entry.id   0b6048b735ec894666152956a4610cec
#
_cell.length_a   1.000
_cell.length_b   1.000
_cell.length_c   1.000
_cell.angle_alpha   90.00
_cell.angle_beta   90.00
_cell.angle_gamma   90.00
#
_symmetry.space_group_name_H-M   'P 1'
#
loop_
_entity.id
_entity.type
_entity.pdbx_description
1 polymer ?
#
loop_
_entity_poly.entity_id
_entity_poly.type
_entity_poly.pdbx_seq_one_letter_code
_entity_poly.pdbx_strand_id
1 'polypeptide(L)'
;MKKFIITLSLLITFSINAQNNIAWNQVGVVANDGYGSDLAETMDKFYGSIEMPENASVQLLAVYHNSPDHKPTHYINYSGTVEGLVQLRELRGGADYNAYTNEFSKYGKTISNTHGKTFLRFNTDDTDDPIAQVWEWRVEDQGAFVDAFMEMLETFKPDGYMSLGGMFGGVSKEGESHYVYVTHDSYQAMLEWGPKTPAEQKAFEKFIKTTDEFSEFKGTYSIWTVNSWN
;
A
#
# COMPACT_ATOMS: atom_id res chain seq x y z
N MET A 1 20.64 9.09 57.71
CA MET A 1 21.23 8.62 56.43
C MET A 1 20.11 8.11 55.56
N LYS A 2 19.63 8.94 54.63
CA LYS A 2 18.54 8.57 53.70
C LYS A 2 19.18 7.91 52.48
N LYS A 3 18.86 6.66 52.22
CA LYS A 3 19.30 5.93 51.03
C LYS A 3 18.43 6.40 49.86
N PHE A 4 19.03 7.12 48.93
CA PHE A 4 18.46 7.45 47.63
C PHE A 4 18.51 6.17 46.78
N ILE A 5 17.36 5.57 46.50
CA ILE A 5 17.21 4.54 45.49
C ILE A 5 16.95 5.25 44.18
N ILE A 6 17.96 5.31 43.32
CA ILE A 6 17.83 5.76 41.94
C ILE A 6 17.21 4.60 41.16
N THR A 7 15.91 4.67 40.94
CA THR A 7 15.22 3.79 39.99
C THR A 7 15.62 4.25 38.61
N LEU A 8 16.59 3.53 38.02
CA LEU A 8 16.95 3.71 36.61
C LEU A 8 15.80 3.14 35.77
N SER A 9 14.89 4.01 35.40
CA SER A 9 13.85 3.69 34.39
C SER A 9 14.56 3.40 33.08
N LEU A 10 14.65 2.14 32.71
CA LEU A 10 15.05 1.72 31.35
C LEU A 10 13.96 2.23 30.41
N LEU A 11 14.15 3.42 29.88
CA LEU A 11 13.48 3.86 28.65
C LEU A 11 13.99 2.94 27.55
N ILE A 12 13.28 1.84 27.34
CA ILE A 12 13.35 1.12 26.08
C ILE A 12 12.72 2.06 25.05
N THR A 13 13.54 2.95 24.53
CA THR A 13 13.23 3.64 23.27
C THR A 13 13.15 2.51 22.25
N PHE A 14 11.93 2.12 21.92
CA PHE A 14 11.69 1.49 20.64
C PHE A 14 12.17 2.51 19.62
N SER A 15 13.37 2.32 19.14
CA SER A 15 13.82 2.89 17.88
C SER A 15 12.93 2.25 16.83
N ILE A 16 11.71 2.78 16.65
CA ILE A 16 10.98 2.61 15.44
C ILE A 16 11.96 3.15 14.40
N ASN A 17 12.58 2.24 13.66
CA ASN A 17 13.50 2.58 12.61
C ASN A 17 12.76 3.52 11.66
N ALA A 18 12.98 4.84 11.84
CA ALA A 18 12.51 5.87 10.94
C ALA A 18 13.11 5.69 9.52
N GLN A 19 13.89 4.63 9.33
CA GLN A 19 14.71 4.37 8.16
C GLN A 19 13.92 3.81 6.97
N ASN A 20 12.60 3.52 7.08
CA ASN A 20 11.87 2.87 5.99
C ASN A 20 10.40 3.34 5.83
N ASN A 21 10.10 4.59 6.09
CA ASN A 21 8.80 5.13 5.70
C ASN A 21 8.75 5.28 4.17
N ILE A 22 8.09 4.34 3.53
CA ILE A 22 7.79 4.41 2.09
C ILE A 22 6.69 5.45 1.89
N ALA A 23 6.97 6.45 1.07
CA ALA A 23 5.94 7.30 0.48
C ALA A 23 5.44 6.64 -0.80
N TRP A 24 4.20 6.88 -1.14
CA TRP A 24 3.62 6.36 -2.38
C TRP A 24 2.64 7.34 -3.00
N ASN A 25 2.50 7.20 -4.32
CA ASN A 25 1.47 7.86 -5.09
C ASN A 25 0.82 6.82 -6.02
N GLN A 26 -0.49 6.67 -5.93
CA GLN A 26 -1.26 5.69 -6.68
C GLN A 26 -2.24 6.41 -7.62
N VAL A 27 -2.14 6.09 -8.89
CA VAL A 27 -2.98 6.63 -9.96
C VAL A 27 -3.96 5.55 -10.41
N GLY A 28 -5.26 5.77 -10.17
CA GLY A 28 -6.30 4.87 -10.64
C GLY A 28 -6.61 5.12 -12.11
N VAL A 29 -6.62 4.03 -12.88
CA VAL A 29 -6.83 4.02 -14.33
C VAL A 29 -8.01 3.12 -14.69
N VAL A 30 -8.85 3.58 -15.60
CA VAL A 30 -9.79 2.72 -16.32
C VAL A 30 -9.21 2.47 -17.71
N ALA A 31 -8.79 1.23 -17.95
CA ALA A 31 -8.38 0.78 -19.28
C ALA A 31 -9.60 0.67 -20.19
N ASN A 32 -9.43 1.01 -21.46
CA ASN A 32 -10.42 0.71 -22.47
C ASN A 32 -10.53 -0.81 -22.65
N ASP A 33 -11.71 -1.31 -23.01
CA ASP A 33 -11.95 -2.74 -23.17
C ASP A 33 -10.96 -3.39 -24.15
N GLY A 34 -10.23 -4.38 -23.67
CA GLY A 34 -9.22 -5.12 -24.44
C GLY A 34 -7.84 -4.47 -24.51
N TYR A 35 -7.61 -3.30 -23.93
CA TYR A 35 -6.35 -2.55 -24.06
C TYR A 35 -5.43 -2.62 -22.83
N GLY A 36 -5.65 -3.54 -21.92
CA GLY A 36 -4.77 -3.70 -20.73
C GLY A 36 -3.31 -4.01 -21.08
N SER A 37 -3.07 -4.85 -22.09
CA SER A 37 -1.72 -5.15 -22.60
C SER A 37 -1.04 -3.94 -23.27
N ASP A 38 -1.81 -3.10 -23.98
CA ASP A 38 -1.27 -1.90 -24.63
C ASP A 38 -0.85 -0.85 -23.60
N LEU A 39 -1.58 -0.76 -22.47
CA LEU A 39 -1.16 0.06 -21.33
C LEU A 39 0.21 -0.41 -20.79
N ALA A 40 0.35 -1.73 -20.57
CA ALA A 40 1.59 -2.31 -20.07
C ALA A 40 2.75 -2.07 -21.04
N GLU A 41 2.57 -2.31 -22.34
CA GLU A 41 3.57 -2.08 -23.38
C GLU A 41 3.96 -0.59 -23.46
N THR A 42 2.98 0.32 -23.36
CA THR A 42 3.24 1.76 -23.39
C THR A 42 4.05 2.21 -22.20
N MET A 43 3.75 1.68 -21.00
CA MET A 43 4.53 1.94 -19.80
C MET A 43 5.93 1.36 -19.88
N ASP A 44 6.07 0.14 -20.41
CA ASP A 44 7.36 -0.53 -20.56
C ASP A 44 8.30 0.23 -21.50
N LYS A 45 7.79 0.76 -22.61
CA LYS A 45 8.57 1.61 -23.54
C LYS A 45 9.13 2.85 -22.85
N PHE A 46 8.40 3.45 -21.92
CA PHE A 46 8.86 4.65 -21.22
C PHE A 46 9.73 4.29 -20.01
N TYR A 47 9.18 3.55 -19.04
CA TYR A 47 9.90 3.25 -17.79
C TYR A 47 11.06 2.28 -17.99
N GLY A 48 11.01 1.39 -18.97
CA GLY A 48 12.13 0.53 -19.36
C GLY A 48 13.27 1.27 -20.10
N SER A 49 13.04 2.50 -20.56
CA SER A 49 14.05 3.32 -21.25
C SER A 49 14.75 4.35 -20.37
N ILE A 50 14.26 4.57 -19.17
CA ILE A 50 14.87 5.52 -18.22
C ILE A 50 15.65 4.78 -17.14
N GLU A 51 16.68 5.44 -16.61
CA GLU A 51 17.40 4.98 -15.43
C GLU A 51 16.56 5.30 -14.19
N MET A 52 16.00 4.25 -13.56
CA MET A 52 15.17 4.40 -12.38
C MET A 52 15.99 4.88 -11.18
N PRO A 53 15.48 5.80 -10.35
CA PRO A 53 16.15 6.19 -9.10
C PRO A 53 16.25 5.00 -8.15
N GLU A 54 17.40 4.81 -7.50
CA GLU A 54 17.71 3.64 -6.65
C GLU A 54 16.66 3.30 -5.58
N ASN A 55 15.96 4.31 -5.08
CA ASN A 55 14.99 4.13 -3.98
C ASN A 55 13.56 4.51 -4.41
N ALA A 56 13.23 4.26 -5.67
CA ALA A 56 11.88 4.42 -6.20
C ALA A 56 11.52 3.27 -7.12
N SER A 57 10.26 2.93 -7.16
CA SER A 57 9.70 1.92 -8.07
C SER A 57 8.40 2.42 -8.70
N VAL A 58 8.11 1.88 -9.86
CA VAL A 58 6.83 2.04 -10.56
C VAL A 58 6.25 0.66 -10.81
N GLN A 59 4.98 0.48 -10.50
CA GLN A 59 4.28 -0.78 -10.76
C GLN A 59 2.99 -0.49 -11.54
N LEU A 60 2.70 -1.34 -12.50
CA LEU A 60 1.36 -1.45 -13.10
C LEU A 60 0.65 -2.64 -12.45
N LEU A 61 -0.49 -2.37 -11.83
CA LEU A 61 -1.28 -3.32 -11.07
C LEU A 61 -2.66 -3.46 -11.71
N ALA A 62 -3.08 -4.68 -12.05
CA ALA A 62 -4.44 -4.95 -12.52
C ALA A 62 -5.36 -5.24 -11.33
N VAL A 63 -6.54 -4.63 -11.30
CA VAL A 63 -7.56 -4.93 -10.29
C VAL A 63 -8.23 -6.26 -10.64
N TYR A 64 -8.26 -7.17 -9.68
CA TYR A 64 -8.78 -8.54 -9.89
C TYR A 64 -10.13 -8.75 -9.20
N HIS A 65 -10.20 -8.50 -7.89
CA HIS A 65 -11.47 -8.47 -7.15
C HIS A 65 -11.75 -7.05 -6.68
N ASN A 66 -12.98 -6.63 -6.79
CA ASN A 66 -13.42 -5.30 -6.37
C ASN A 66 -14.89 -5.27 -6.00
N SER A 67 -15.31 -4.24 -5.27
CA SER A 67 -16.71 -3.92 -5.07
C SER A 67 -17.30 -3.26 -6.34
N PRO A 68 -18.64 -3.25 -6.50
CA PRO A 68 -19.28 -2.58 -7.64
C PRO A 68 -18.99 -1.08 -7.75
N ASP A 69 -18.64 -0.44 -6.63
CA ASP A 69 -18.33 1.00 -6.58
C ASP A 69 -16.86 1.31 -6.88
N HIS A 70 -16.00 0.30 -6.88
CA HIS A 70 -14.58 0.42 -7.18
C HIS A 70 -14.38 0.51 -8.71
N LYS A 71 -14.03 1.68 -9.19
CA LYS A 71 -13.99 1.97 -10.63
C LYS A 71 -12.68 1.70 -11.35
N PRO A 72 -11.49 1.84 -10.71
CA PRO A 72 -10.23 1.55 -11.39
C PRO A 72 -10.18 0.10 -11.87
N THR A 73 -9.71 -0.13 -13.10
CA THR A 73 -9.35 -1.45 -13.62
C THR A 73 -7.87 -1.75 -13.40
N HIS A 74 -7.07 -0.69 -13.27
CA HIS A 74 -5.64 -0.74 -13.01
C HIS A 74 -5.22 0.39 -12.08
N TYR A 75 -4.07 0.17 -11.43
CA TYR A 75 -3.35 1.21 -10.71
C TYR A 75 -1.93 1.34 -11.25
N ILE A 76 -1.45 2.56 -11.33
CA ILE A 76 -0.02 2.85 -11.44
C ILE A 76 0.42 3.29 -10.06
N ASN A 77 1.27 2.49 -9.44
CA ASN A 77 1.79 2.76 -8.10
C ASN A 77 3.24 3.23 -8.20
N TYR A 78 3.52 4.40 -7.68
CA TYR A 78 4.85 4.96 -7.49
C TYR A 78 5.17 4.86 -6.01
N SER A 79 6.21 4.14 -5.63
CA SER A 79 6.58 3.95 -4.23
C SER A 79 8.09 4.08 -4.02
N GLY A 80 8.48 4.52 -2.83
CA GLY A 80 9.89 4.68 -2.50
C GLY A 80 10.15 5.70 -1.41
N THR A 81 11.41 6.10 -1.26
CA THR A 81 11.76 7.24 -0.41
C THR A 81 11.22 8.53 -1.01
N VAL A 82 11.02 9.54 -0.19
CA VAL A 82 10.59 10.86 -0.67
C VAL A 82 11.57 11.42 -1.71
N GLU A 83 12.89 11.23 -1.48
CA GLU A 83 13.94 11.67 -2.39
C GLU A 83 13.87 10.92 -3.73
N GLY A 84 13.74 9.59 -3.71
CA GLY A 84 13.59 8.78 -4.93
C GLY A 84 12.35 9.15 -5.73
N LEU A 85 11.22 9.40 -5.05
CA LEU A 85 10.00 9.85 -5.73
C LEU A 85 10.11 11.27 -6.33
N VAL A 86 10.88 12.18 -5.69
CA VAL A 86 11.17 13.51 -6.26
C VAL A 86 12.01 13.36 -7.52
N GLN A 87 13.08 12.56 -7.50
CA GLN A 87 13.92 12.28 -8.67
C GLN A 87 13.09 11.64 -9.80
N LEU A 88 12.27 10.63 -9.47
CA LEU A 88 11.38 9.98 -10.44
C LEU A 88 10.39 10.98 -11.06
N ARG A 89 9.89 11.93 -10.27
CA ARG A 89 9.00 12.98 -10.78
C ARG A 89 9.72 13.90 -11.78
N GLU A 90 10.99 14.23 -11.57
CA GLU A 90 11.78 15.03 -12.50
C GLU A 90 11.98 14.32 -13.83
N LEU A 91 12.19 13.00 -13.84
CA LEU A 91 12.27 12.17 -15.04
C LEU A 91 10.93 12.12 -15.83
N ARG A 92 9.82 12.38 -15.15
CA ARG A 92 8.47 12.44 -15.73
C ARG A 92 8.18 13.84 -16.28
N GLY A 93 9.07 14.37 -17.08
CA GLY A 93 8.97 15.67 -17.75
C GLY A 93 9.52 15.62 -19.16
N GLY A 94 9.30 16.70 -19.92
CA GLY A 94 9.86 16.84 -21.25
C GLY A 94 9.10 16.11 -22.35
N ALA A 95 9.75 16.00 -23.53
CA ALA A 95 9.11 15.51 -24.76
C ALA A 95 8.74 14.03 -24.70
N ASP A 96 9.63 13.20 -24.13
CA ASP A 96 9.44 11.73 -24.06
C ASP A 96 8.28 11.36 -23.12
N TYR A 97 8.18 12.03 -21.96
CA TYR A 97 7.06 11.83 -21.06
C TYR A 97 5.74 12.33 -21.68
N ASN A 98 5.76 13.43 -22.44
CA ASN A 98 4.58 13.90 -23.15
C ASN A 98 4.16 12.90 -24.25
N ALA A 99 5.12 12.31 -24.99
CA ALA A 99 4.83 11.26 -25.95
C ALA A 99 4.19 10.03 -25.29
N TYR A 100 4.77 9.59 -24.15
CA TYR A 100 4.23 8.50 -23.32
C TYR A 100 2.79 8.79 -22.89
N THR A 101 2.52 9.95 -22.30
CA THR A 101 1.18 10.28 -21.80
C THR A 101 0.14 10.41 -22.92
N ASN A 102 0.55 10.92 -24.08
CA ASN A 102 -0.31 10.97 -25.26
C ASN A 102 -0.65 9.56 -25.78
N GLU A 103 0.33 8.65 -25.82
CA GLU A 103 0.10 7.25 -26.21
C GLU A 103 -0.80 6.55 -25.21
N PHE A 104 -0.46 6.62 -23.91
CA PHE A 104 -1.22 6.04 -22.81
C PHE A 104 -2.69 6.44 -22.82
N SER A 105 -2.98 7.70 -23.13
CA SER A 105 -4.36 8.24 -23.17
C SER A 105 -5.25 7.60 -24.22
N LYS A 106 -4.68 6.88 -25.20
CA LYS A 106 -5.46 6.13 -26.19
C LYS A 106 -6.05 4.84 -25.61
N TYR A 107 -5.38 4.28 -24.63
CA TYR A 107 -5.67 2.96 -24.06
C TYR A 107 -6.36 3.00 -22.69
N GLY A 108 -6.29 4.13 -21.99
CA GLY A 108 -6.91 4.28 -20.68
C GLY A 108 -7.07 5.72 -20.24
N LYS A 109 -7.84 5.88 -19.17
CA LYS A 109 -8.15 7.17 -18.57
C LYS A 109 -7.82 7.16 -17.10
N THR A 110 -7.02 8.12 -16.65
CA THR A 110 -6.82 8.40 -15.22
C THR A 110 -8.10 8.93 -14.60
N ILE A 111 -8.51 8.33 -13.47
CA ILE A 111 -9.74 8.71 -12.75
C ILE A 111 -9.51 9.11 -11.30
N SER A 112 -8.38 8.73 -10.71
CA SER A 112 -8.00 9.10 -9.35
C SER A 112 -6.49 9.27 -9.24
N ASN A 113 -6.06 10.00 -8.23
CA ASN A 113 -4.66 10.16 -7.89
C ASN A 113 -4.57 10.38 -6.37
N THR A 114 -4.11 9.37 -5.64
CA THR A 114 -4.04 9.34 -4.20
C THR A 114 -2.59 9.21 -3.76
N HIS A 115 -2.22 9.83 -2.65
CA HIS A 115 -0.89 9.69 -2.08
C HIS A 115 -0.94 9.46 -0.58
N GLY A 116 0.09 8.79 -0.07
CA GLY A 116 0.19 8.47 1.34
C GLY A 116 1.59 8.03 1.76
N LYS A 117 1.65 7.48 2.96
CA LYS A 117 2.87 6.88 3.54
C LYS A 117 2.53 5.64 4.34
N THR A 118 3.46 4.72 4.40
CA THR A 118 3.41 3.60 5.35
C THR A 118 3.78 4.07 6.75
N PHE A 119 3.11 3.53 7.76
CA PHE A 119 3.45 3.70 9.17
C PHE A 119 4.21 2.49 9.72
N LEU A 120 3.73 1.29 9.34
CA LEU A 120 4.28 0.01 9.75
C LEU A 120 4.53 -0.87 8.53
N ARG A 121 5.59 -1.66 8.58
CA ARG A 121 5.95 -2.64 7.56
C ARG A 121 6.47 -3.91 8.21
N PHE A 122 6.08 -5.04 7.65
CA PHE A 122 6.46 -6.37 8.11
C PHE A 122 6.90 -7.20 6.91
N ASN A 123 7.81 -8.15 7.12
CA ASN A 123 8.34 -9.04 6.08
C ASN A 123 8.87 -8.26 4.87
N THR A 124 9.71 -7.25 5.11
CA THR A 124 10.17 -6.30 4.09
C THR A 124 11.06 -6.92 3.01
N ASP A 125 11.53 -8.13 3.21
CA ASP A 125 12.34 -8.90 2.27
C ASP A 125 11.47 -9.70 1.27
N ASP A 126 10.14 -9.72 1.48
CA ASP A 126 9.15 -10.48 0.70
C ASP A 126 8.25 -9.52 -0.09
N THR A 127 8.83 -8.81 -1.04
CA THR A 127 8.14 -7.75 -1.80
C THR A 127 7.82 -8.13 -3.24
N ASP A 128 8.25 -9.30 -3.70
CA ASP A 128 8.12 -9.73 -5.10
C ASP A 128 6.86 -10.57 -5.36
N ASP A 129 6.01 -10.72 -4.37
CA ASP A 129 4.74 -11.41 -4.48
C ASP A 129 3.83 -10.79 -5.54
N PRO A 130 3.25 -11.61 -6.44
CA PRO A 130 2.50 -11.10 -7.59
C PRO A 130 1.10 -10.57 -7.26
N ILE A 131 0.55 -10.94 -6.11
CA ILE A 131 -0.83 -10.61 -5.73
C ILE A 131 -0.82 -9.83 -4.43
N ALA A 132 -1.72 -8.85 -4.33
CA ALA A 132 -1.96 -8.19 -3.06
C ALA A 132 -3.45 -7.98 -2.79
N GLN A 133 -3.79 -7.90 -1.52
CA GLN A 133 -5.09 -7.45 -1.04
C GLN A 133 -4.93 -6.13 -0.29
N VAL A 134 -5.91 -5.26 -0.47
CA VAL A 134 -5.98 -3.96 0.19
C VAL A 134 -7.29 -3.85 0.93
N TRP A 135 -7.22 -3.44 2.17
CA TRP A 135 -8.38 -3.08 3.00
C TRP A 135 -8.27 -1.60 3.33
N GLU A 136 -9.38 -0.88 3.27
CA GLU A 136 -9.43 0.56 3.46
C GLU A 136 -10.39 0.91 4.60
N TRP A 137 -9.97 1.88 5.42
CA TRP A 137 -10.77 2.41 6.54
C TRP A 137 -10.77 3.92 6.55
N ARG A 138 -11.86 4.46 7.04
CA ARG A 138 -11.88 5.79 7.64
C ARG A 138 -11.59 5.63 9.13
N VAL A 139 -10.54 6.27 9.62
CA VAL A 139 -10.08 6.18 11.01
C VAL A 139 -10.11 7.56 11.63
N GLU A 140 -10.76 7.68 12.79
CA GLU A 140 -10.88 8.93 13.55
C GLU A 140 -9.75 9.04 14.60
N ASP A 141 -9.29 7.92 15.18
CA ASP A 141 -8.14 7.83 16.08
C ASP A 141 -7.06 6.91 15.52
N GLN A 142 -6.08 7.52 14.83
CA GLN A 142 -4.95 6.78 14.24
C GLN A 142 -4.12 6.05 15.30
N GLY A 143 -3.90 6.67 16.47
CA GLY A 143 -3.08 6.06 17.52
C GLY A 143 -3.72 4.78 18.04
N ALA A 144 -5.00 4.85 18.41
CA ALA A 144 -5.75 3.69 18.88
C ALA A 144 -5.87 2.59 17.80
N PHE A 145 -6.01 2.97 16.52
CA PHE A 145 -6.05 2.01 15.40
C PHE A 145 -4.72 1.26 15.24
N VAL A 146 -3.60 1.99 15.26
CA VAL A 146 -2.25 1.40 15.19
C VAL A 146 -2.00 0.47 16.37
N ASP A 147 -2.35 0.87 17.59
CA ASP A 147 -2.15 0.06 18.79
C ASP A 147 -2.98 -1.25 18.73
N ALA A 148 -4.25 -1.16 18.33
CA ALA A 148 -5.11 -2.34 18.15
C ALA A 148 -4.59 -3.28 17.05
N PHE A 149 -4.08 -2.72 15.94
CA PHE A 149 -3.47 -3.48 14.85
C PHE A 149 -2.21 -4.22 15.33
N MET A 150 -1.34 -3.54 16.05
CA MET A 150 -0.12 -4.13 16.61
C MET A 150 -0.44 -5.25 17.62
N GLU A 151 -1.43 -5.07 18.47
CA GLU A 151 -1.88 -6.10 19.39
C GLU A 151 -2.39 -7.35 18.65
N MET A 152 -3.16 -7.18 17.58
CA MET A 152 -3.59 -8.30 16.74
C MET A 152 -2.40 -9.05 16.17
N LEU A 153 -1.37 -8.35 15.71
CA LEU A 153 -0.16 -8.91 15.13
C LEU A 153 0.77 -9.61 16.17
N GLU A 154 0.54 -9.47 17.47
CA GLU A 154 1.25 -10.30 18.47
C GLU A 154 0.92 -11.79 18.29
N THR A 155 -0.31 -12.08 17.87
CA THR A 155 -0.83 -13.46 17.69
C THR A 155 -0.88 -13.86 16.22
N PHE A 156 -1.44 -13.01 15.36
CA PHE A 156 -1.52 -13.25 13.92
C PHE A 156 -0.25 -12.76 13.22
N LYS A 157 0.44 -13.66 12.52
CA LYS A 157 1.65 -13.33 11.74
C LYS A 157 1.34 -13.47 10.26
N PRO A 158 1.48 -12.40 9.46
CA PRO A 158 1.34 -12.50 8.00
C PRO A 158 2.49 -13.32 7.41
N ASP A 159 2.19 -14.11 6.39
CA ASP A 159 3.18 -14.90 5.67
C ASP A 159 3.93 -14.03 4.64
N GLY A 160 3.24 -13.14 3.91
CA GLY A 160 3.81 -12.21 2.92
C GLY A 160 4.14 -10.82 3.50
N TYR A 161 4.58 -9.92 2.63
CA TYR A 161 4.74 -8.51 3.01
C TYR A 161 3.42 -7.93 3.51
N MET A 162 3.47 -7.16 4.59
CA MET A 162 2.32 -6.43 5.09
C MET A 162 2.71 -4.99 5.42
N SER A 163 1.83 -4.06 5.12
CA SER A 163 1.97 -2.68 5.59
C SER A 163 0.64 -2.08 6.04
N LEU A 164 0.74 -1.21 7.05
CA LEU A 164 -0.32 -0.29 7.47
C LEU A 164 0.14 1.12 7.17
N GLY A 165 -0.71 1.92 6.55
CA GLY A 165 -0.38 3.29 6.21
C GLY A 165 -1.58 4.21 6.16
N GLY A 166 -1.29 5.49 5.91
CA GLY A 166 -2.29 6.55 5.78
C GLY A 166 -2.32 7.17 4.40
N MET A 167 -3.50 7.62 4.02
CA MET A 167 -3.79 8.41 2.81
C MET A 167 -3.89 9.88 3.19
N PHE A 168 -3.14 10.76 2.50
CA PHE A 168 -3.04 12.16 2.86
C PHE A 168 -3.61 13.11 1.81
N GLY A 169 -3.88 12.62 0.61
CA GLY A 169 -4.48 13.42 -0.44
C GLY A 169 -5.06 12.58 -1.55
N GLY A 170 -6.04 13.13 -2.26
CA GLY A 170 -6.76 12.44 -3.31
C GLY A 170 -7.78 11.42 -2.78
N VAL A 171 -8.11 11.46 -1.50
CA VAL A 171 -9.12 10.59 -0.89
C VAL A 171 -10.51 10.87 -1.45
N SER A 172 -11.37 9.85 -1.44
CA SER A 172 -12.72 9.96 -1.95
C SER A 172 -13.66 10.69 -0.97
N LYS A 173 -14.91 10.88 -1.37
CA LYS A 173 -15.95 11.44 -0.50
C LYS A 173 -16.28 10.52 0.68
N GLU A 174 -15.99 9.24 0.56
CA GLU A 174 -16.21 8.24 1.60
C GLU A 174 -15.21 8.38 2.74
N GLY A 175 -14.11 9.14 2.53
CA GLY A 175 -13.16 9.56 3.55
C GLY A 175 -12.21 8.47 4.00
N GLU A 176 -11.81 7.55 3.09
CA GLU A 176 -10.75 6.59 3.37
C GLU A 176 -9.50 7.35 3.82
N SER A 177 -8.93 6.94 4.93
CA SER A 177 -7.76 7.60 5.53
C SER A 177 -6.62 6.64 5.82
N HIS A 178 -6.93 5.34 5.96
CA HIS A 178 -5.96 4.30 6.29
C HIS A 178 -6.17 3.07 5.41
N TYR A 179 -5.09 2.33 5.21
CA TYR A 179 -5.11 1.06 4.48
C TYR A 179 -4.24 0.02 5.17
N VAL A 180 -4.60 -1.24 5.01
CA VAL A 180 -3.73 -2.40 5.20
C VAL A 180 -3.51 -3.03 3.82
N TYR A 181 -2.25 -3.28 3.49
CA TYR A 181 -1.82 -3.92 2.27
C TYR A 181 -1.08 -5.20 2.61
N VAL A 182 -1.46 -6.32 2.00
CA VAL A 182 -0.85 -7.64 2.23
C VAL A 182 -0.56 -8.29 0.90
N THR A 183 0.63 -8.85 0.73
CA THR A 183 1.00 -9.60 -0.47
C THR A 183 0.85 -11.11 -0.29
N HIS A 184 0.76 -11.81 -1.40
CA HIS A 184 0.58 -13.26 -1.48
C HIS A 184 1.39 -13.82 -2.64
N ASP A 185 2.10 -14.93 -2.40
CA ASP A 185 2.89 -15.63 -3.41
C ASP A 185 2.01 -16.29 -4.50
N SER A 186 0.75 -16.57 -4.17
CA SER A 186 -0.17 -17.28 -5.07
C SER A 186 -1.64 -16.90 -4.82
N TYR A 187 -2.46 -17.19 -5.82
CA TYR A 187 -3.91 -17.06 -5.70
C TYR A 187 -4.50 -17.94 -4.60
N GLN A 188 -3.91 -19.14 -4.40
CA GLN A 188 -4.32 -20.04 -3.32
C GLN A 188 -4.02 -19.40 -1.95
N ALA A 189 -2.81 -18.86 -1.74
CA ALA A 189 -2.43 -18.21 -0.50
C ALA A 189 -3.36 -17.02 -0.19
N MET A 190 -3.73 -16.23 -1.20
CA MET A 190 -4.71 -15.16 -1.06
C MET A 190 -6.08 -15.67 -0.60
N LEU A 191 -6.58 -16.77 -1.20
CA LEU A 191 -7.89 -17.33 -0.82
C LEU A 191 -7.88 -17.97 0.59
N GLU A 192 -6.74 -18.47 1.02
CA GLU A 192 -6.53 -19.08 2.33
C GLU A 192 -6.11 -18.07 3.40
N TRP A 193 -5.95 -16.79 3.03
CA TRP A 193 -5.52 -15.77 3.97
C TRP A 193 -6.55 -15.53 5.07
N GLY A 194 -6.05 -15.32 6.28
CA GLY A 194 -6.86 -15.03 7.46
C GLY A 194 -6.48 -15.89 8.66
N PRO A 195 -7.19 -15.75 9.78
CA PRO A 195 -6.89 -16.47 11.01
C PRO A 195 -7.15 -17.98 10.84
N LYS A 196 -6.11 -18.80 11.12
CA LYS A 196 -6.11 -20.25 10.96
C LYS A 196 -6.31 -20.99 12.28
N THR A 197 -6.10 -20.32 13.41
CA THR A 197 -6.25 -20.90 14.74
C THR A 197 -7.30 -20.17 15.57
N PRO A 198 -7.88 -20.79 16.62
CA PRO A 198 -8.81 -20.10 17.51
C PRO A 198 -8.21 -18.88 18.22
N ALA A 199 -6.88 -18.89 18.47
CA ALA A 199 -6.19 -17.75 19.06
C ALA A 199 -6.12 -16.58 18.10
N GLU A 200 -5.76 -16.81 16.83
CA GLU A 200 -5.75 -15.79 15.78
C GLU A 200 -7.15 -15.24 15.51
N GLN A 201 -8.15 -16.12 15.43
CA GLN A 201 -9.54 -15.70 15.24
C GLN A 201 -9.97 -14.75 16.37
N LYS A 202 -9.66 -15.07 17.63
CA LYS A 202 -9.97 -14.21 18.76
C LYS A 202 -9.23 -12.87 18.70
N ALA A 203 -7.98 -12.85 18.21
CA ALA A 203 -7.22 -11.62 18.03
C ALA A 203 -7.84 -10.72 16.96
N PHE A 204 -8.27 -11.30 15.83
CA PHE A 204 -9.00 -10.58 14.78
C PHE A 204 -10.35 -10.04 15.27
N GLU A 205 -11.15 -10.84 15.95
CA GLU A 205 -12.42 -10.42 16.52
C GLU A 205 -12.23 -9.26 17.51
N LYS A 206 -11.17 -9.32 18.33
CA LYS A 206 -10.80 -8.25 19.25
C LYS A 206 -10.44 -6.98 18.49
N PHE A 207 -9.60 -7.07 17.45
CA PHE A 207 -9.22 -5.95 16.60
C PHE A 207 -10.46 -5.27 16.02
N ILE A 208 -11.34 -6.02 15.34
CA ILE A 208 -12.56 -5.49 14.73
C ILE A 208 -13.42 -4.79 15.80
N LYS A 209 -13.68 -5.46 16.93
CA LYS A 209 -14.51 -4.90 17.99
C LYS A 209 -13.90 -3.62 18.60
N THR A 210 -12.58 -3.57 18.76
CA THR A 210 -11.91 -2.40 19.35
C THR A 210 -11.93 -1.23 18.38
N THR A 211 -11.71 -1.47 17.09
CA THR A 211 -11.64 -0.43 16.07
C THR A 211 -13.00 0.10 15.62
N ASP A 212 -14.08 -0.65 15.80
CA ASP A 212 -15.46 -0.27 15.45
C ASP A 212 -15.93 1.03 16.15
N GLU A 213 -15.33 1.36 17.29
CA GLU A 213 -15.67 2.59 18.05
C GLU A 213 -15.13 3.87 17.39
N PHE A 214 -14.06 3.78 16.60
CA PHE A 214 -13.36 4.95 16.03
C PHE A 214 -12.90 4.73 14.58
N SER A 215 -13.37 3.69 13.93
CA SER A 215 -13.10 3.46 12.51
C SER A 215 -14.29 2.86 11.78
N GLU A 216 -14.33 3.10 10.47
CA GLU A 216 -15.35 2.57 9.57
C GLU A 216 -14.66 1.86 8.43
N PHE A 217 -14.95 0.57 8.24
CA PHE A 217 -14.46 -0.20 7.10
C PHE A 217 -15.10 0.32 5.80
N LYS A 218 -14.28 0.67 4.81
CA LYS A 218 -14.74 1.25 3.54
C LYS A 218 -14.75 0.28 2.38
N GLY A 219 -13.92 -0.73 2.42
CA GLY A 219 -13.90 -1.74 1.38
C GLY A 219 -12.59 -2.48 1.27
N THR A 220 -12.58 -3.40 0.32
CA THR A 220 -11.41 -4.19 -0.03
C THR A 220 -11.38 -4.44 -1.52
N TYR A 221 -10.17 -4.59 -2.05
CA TYR A 221 -9.93 -5.04 -3.42
C TYR A 221 -8.65 -5.87 -3.48
N SER A 222 -8.50 -6.65 -4.52
CA SER A 222 -7.24 -7.33 -4.80
C SER A 222 -6.66 -6.88 -6.13
N ILE A 223 -5.35 -6.92 -6.22
CA ILE A 223 -4.57 -6.48 -7.36
C ILE A 223 -3.53 -7.53 -7.73
N TRP A 224 -3.19 -7.54 -9.00
CA TRP A 224 -2.13 -8.38 -9.56
C TRP A 224 -1.07 -7.50 -10.19
N THR A 225 0.20 -7.75 -9.89
CA THR A 225 1.33 -7.04 -10.51
C THR A 225 1.46 -7.48 -11.98
N VAL A 226 1.22 -6.54 -12.89
CA VAL A 226 1.38 -6.76 -14.34
C VAL A 226 2.83 -6.54 -14.74
N ASN A 227 3.44 -5.47 -14.27
CA ASN A 227 4.85 -5.14 -14.49
C ASN A 227 5.40 -4.24 -13.38
N SER A 228 6.73 -4.26 -13.20
CA SER A 228 7.45 -3.46 -12.21
C SER A 228 8.75 -2.93 -12.79
N TRP A 229 9.09 -1.68 -12.48
CA TRP A 229 10.32 -0.99 -12.88
C TRP A 229 10.98 -0.42 -11.62
N ASN A 230 12.23 -0.86 -11.35
CA ASN A 230 13.03 -0.51 -10.17
C ASN A 230 14.36 0.07 -10.57
#